data_633d13c030588997fa68b83793791eb1
#
_entry.id   633d13c030588997fa68b83793791eb1
#
_cell.length_a   1.000
_cell.length_b   1.000
_cell.length_c   1.000
_cell.angle_alpha   90.00
_cell.angle_beta   90.00
_cell.angle_gamma   90.00
#
_symmetry.space_group_name_H-M   'P 1'
#
loop_
_entity.id
_entity.type
_entity.pdbx_description
1 polymer ?
#
loop_
_entity_poly.entity_id
_entity_poly.type
_entity_poly.pdbx_seq_one_letter_code
_entity_poly.pdbx_strand_id
1 'polypeptide(L)'
;MHVELRQPLSNKTGYYVAPYADYKRRFANLYDSDTKITQYRFQTTRVGLDLGLPLARLGDFRVGLAYARSTGSPTYNLPIDNRQTDDGDQTTLGSLQQFPSFAAYALTARARLVIDQLDDPLFPRKGYFAEFRIERSLSSHASFSIPAYADAIGSGRTPYTEVYGKAMFAQQFGRHSSSATIEAGKSFGGTNFGNPLSYTLGGFQHLSAYAADQLSGDALLYGQVTYMNQLATFNASPIKALYVGASAEVGNVWSLDSTSGPLKQSYTFFTSLITSFGPLYVGVALAPGGRRNLYFQLGRTY
;
A
#
# COMPACT_ATOMS: atom_id res chain seq x y z
N MET A 1 -5.95 -11.40 9.01
CA MET A 1 -5.70 -12.27 10.18
C MET A 1 -4.25 -12.69 10.10
N HIS A 2 -3.47 -12.48 11.17
CA HIS A 2 -2.06 -12.87 11.26
C HIS A 2 -1.87 -13.66 12.55
N VAL A 3 -1.22 -14.82 12.44
CA VAL A 3 -0.85 -15.66 13.57
C VAL A 3 0.64 -15.96 13.46
N GLU A 4 1.38 -15.69 14.50
CA GLU A 4 2.82 -15.90 14.57
C GLU A 4 3.18 -16.51 15.94
N LEU A 5 4.03 -17.51 15.95
CA LEU A 5 4.64 -18.05 17.14
C LEU A 5 6.12 -17.67 17.15
N ARG A 6 6.59 -16.99 18.19
CA ARG A 6 8.00 -16.68 18.37
C ARG A 6 8.62 -17.64 19.38
N GLN A 7 9.55 -18.46 18.91
CA GLN A 7 10.30 -19.40 19.73
C GLN A 7 11.75 -18.94 19.82
N PRO A 8 12.22 -18.44 20.99
CA PRO A 8 13.64 -18.16 21.18
C PRO A 8 14.50 -19.41 20.99
N LEU A 9 15.59 -19.29 20.25
CA LEU A 9 16.57 -20.37 20.05
C LEU A 9 17.62 -20.40 21.14
N SER A 10 17.89 -19.25 21.74
CA SER A 10 18.87 -19.11 22.82
C SER A 10 18.57 -17.89 23.67
N ASN A 11 18.66 -18.03 24.97
CA ASN A 11 18.52 -16.92 25.91
C ASN A 11 19.72 -15.94 25.89
N LYS A 12 20.84 -16.35 25.28
CA LYS A 12 22.07 -15.54 25.23
C LYS A 12 22.17 -14.69 23.96
N THR A 13 21.69 -15.19 22.83
CA THR A 13 21.89 -14.55 21.51
C THR A 13 20.68 -13.75 21.06
N GLY A 14 19.51 -13.97 21.68
CA GLY A 14 18.27 -13.32 21.30
C GLY A 14 17.68 -13.80 19.97
N TYR A 15 18.35 -14.68 19.24
CA TYR A 15 17.78 -15.25 18.01
C TYR A 15 16.51 -16.04 18.30
N TYR A 16 15.55 -15.94 17.38
CA TYR A 16 14.31 -16.67 17.47
C TYR A 16 13.89 -17.18 16.11
N VAL A 17 13.09 -18.24 16.11
CA VAL A 17 12.39 -18.73 14.93
C VAL A 17 10.91 -18.35 15.04
N ALA A 18 10.31 -17.94 13.93
CA ALA A 18 8.93 -17.49 13.89
C ALA A 18 8.17 -18.13 12.72
N PRO A 19 7.54 -19.31 12.90
CA PRO A 19 6.53 -19.78 11.98
C PRO A 19 5.31 -18.86 12.05
N TYR A 20 4.72 -18.57 10.90
CA TYR A 20 3.54 -17.71 10.81
C TYR A 20 2.60 -18.12 9.70
N ALA A 21 1.35 -17.73 9.86
CA ALA A 21 0.31 -17.79 8.85
C ALA A 21 -0.39 -16.43 8.75
N ASP A 22 -0.58 -15.95 7.53
CA ASP A 22 -1.23 -14.67 7.26
C ASP A 22 -2.33 -14.86 6.21
N TYR A 23 -3.49 -14.28 6.49
CA TYR A 23 -4.60 -14.17 5.56
C TYR A 23 -5.00 -12.71 5.41
N LYS A 24 -4.91 -12.20 4.19
CA LYS A 24 -5.30 -10.84 3.84
C LYS A 24 -6.37 -10.87 2.77
N ARG A 25 -7.38 -10.03 2.95
CA ARG A 25 -8.37 -9.70 1.94
C ARG A 25 -8.40 -8.20 1.77
N ARG A 26 -8.22 -7.73 0.54
CA ARG A 26 -8.32 -6.31 0.21
C ARG A 26 -9.12 -6.12 -1.06
N PHE A 27 -9.73 -4.96 -1.18
CA PHE A 27 -10.27 -4.47 -2.44
C PHE A 27 -9.31 -3.42 -2.98
N ALA A 28 -9.03 -3.45 -4.26
CA ALA A 28 -8.27 -2.43 -4.94
C ALA A 28 -9.02 -1.97 -6.19
N ASN A 29 -9.07 -0.68 -6.38
CA ASN A 29 -9.71 -0.08 -7.53
C ASN A 29 -8.73 -0.06 -8.69
N LEU A 30 -9.21 -0.40 -9.88
CA LEU A 30 -8.45 -0.26 -11.12
C LEU A 30 -9.01 0.93 -11.90
N TYR A 31 -8.11 1.79 -12.35
CA TYR A 31 -8.44 2.98 -13.10
C TYR A 31 -7.81 2.95 -14.50
N ASP A 32 -8.51 3.51 -15.45
CA ASP A 32 -7.95 4.00 -16.69
C ASP A 32 -7.98 5.52 -16.63
N SER A 33 -6.80 6.12 -16.53
CA SER A 33 -6.65 7.55 -16.28
C SER A 33 -7.41 8.00 -15.02
N ASP A 34 -8.52 8.69 -15.16
CA ASP A 34 -9.35 9.19 -14.06
C ASP A 34 -10.64 8.38 -13.86
N THR A 35 -10.92 7.43 -14.75
CA THR A 35 -12.15 6.63 -14.71
C THR A 35 -11.90 5.31 -14.01
N LYS A 36 -12.68 5.03 -12.96
CA LYS A 36 -12.65 3.72 -12.31
C LYS A 36 -13.33 2.70 -13.22
N ILE A 37 -12.56 1.71 -13.70
CA ILE A 37 -13.05 0.70 -14.65
C ILE A 37 -13.54 -0.57 -13.94
N THR A 38 -12.91 -0.96 -12.84
CA THR A 38 -13.35 -2.11 -12.03
C THR A 38 -12.79 -2.04 -10.63
N GLN A 39 -13.24 -2.94 -9.79
CA GLN A 39 -12.65 -3.18 -8.47
C GLN A 39 -12.31 -4.66 -8.36
N TYR A 40 -11.09 -4.95 -8.00
CA TYR A 40 -10.63 -6.30 -7.71
C TYR A 40 -10.73 -6.62 -6.22
N ARG A 41 -11.13 -7.83 -5.94
CA ARG A 41 -11.00 -8.44 -4.64
C ARG A 41 -9.79 -9.37 -4.66
N PHE A 42 -8.76 -9.00 -3.90
CA PHE A 42 -7.57 -9.81 -3.69
C PHE A 42 -7.67 -10.59 -2.39
N GLN A 43 -7.28 -11.86 -2.43
CA GLN A 43 -7.16 -12.71 -1.25
C GLN A 43 -5.78 -13.35 -1.30
N THR A 44 -5.01 -13.17 -0.24
CA THR A 44 -3.67 -13.75 -0.11
C THR A 44 -3.61 -14.56 1.17
N THR A 45 -3.28 -15.83 1.03
CA THR A 45 -2.89 -16.71 2.13
C THR A 45 -1.40 -16.94 2.04
N ARG A 46 -0.69 -16.71 3.13
CA ARG A 46 0.76 -16.88 3.21
C ARG A 46 1.10 -17.68 4.45
N VAL A 47 1.96 -18.66 4.29
CA VAL A 47 2.60 -19.39 5.39
C VAL A 47 4.10 -19.27 5.26
N GLY A 48 4.80 -19.12 6.36
CA GLY A 48 6.24 -18.91 6.29
C GLY A 48 6.95 -19.21 7.60
N LEU A 49 8.26 -19.22 7.50
CA LEU A 49 9.19 -19.41 8.60
C LEU A 49 10.27 -18.36 8.52
N ASP A 50 10.40 -17.57 9.58
CA ASP A 50 11.42 -16.54 9.71
C ASP A 50 12.42 -16.91 10.80
N LEU A 51 13.69 -16.59 10.56
CA LEU A 51 14.72 -16.46 11.57
C LEU A 51 14.87 -14.96 11.87
N GLY A 52 14.68 -14.59 13.12
CA GLY A 52 14.70 -13.22 13.57
C GLY A 52 15.81 -12.91 14.55
N LEU A 53 16.32 -11.70 14.44
CA LEU A 53 17.31 -11.10 15.35
C LEU A 53 16.74 -9.76 15.85
N PRO A 54 16.37 -9.66 17.14
CA PRO A 54 16.00 -8.39 17.72
C PRO A 54 17.23 -7.47 17.81
N LEU A 55 17.08 -6.25 17.38
CA LEU A 55 18.10 -5.20 17.42
C LEU A 55 17.97 -4.39 18.72
N ALA A 56 18.12 -5.08 19.84
CA ALA A 56 17.89 -4.55 21.18
C ALA A 56 16.50 -3.91 21.31
N ARG A 57 16.43 -2.60 21.64
CA ARG A 57 15.18 -1.83 21.75
C ARG A 57 14.81 -1.11 20.44
N LEU A 58 15.67 -1.17 19.44
CA LEU A 58 15.50 -0.38 18.22
C LEU A 58 14.52 -1.01 17.25
N GLY A 59 14.54 -2.34 17.10
CA GLY A 59 13.76 -2.99 16.08
C GLY A 59 14.04 -4.48 15.93
N ASP A 60 13.79 -5.00 14.75
CA ASP A 60 13.81 -6.41 14.44
C ASP A 60 14.30 -6.66 13.01
N PHE A 61 15.26 -7.55 12.84
CA PHE A 61 15.71 -8.01 11.53
C PHE A 61 15.30 -9.47 11.34
N ARG A 62 14.72 -9.78 10.18
CA ARG A 62 14.25 -11.12 9.85
C ARG A 62 14.69 -11.54 8.46
N VAL A 63 15.01 -12.82 8.34
CA VAL A 63 15.18 -13.51 7.07
C VAL A 63 14.34 -14.77 7.08
N GLY A 64 13.75 -15.14 5.96
CA GLY A 64 12.89 -16.32 5.95
C GLY A 64 12.41 -16.73 4.58
N LEU A 65 11.64 -17.81 4.59
CA LEU A 65 10.96 -18.35 3.43
C LEU A 65 9.45 -18.29 3.65
N ALA A 66 8.73 -18.01 2.58
CA ALA A 66 7.28 -17.99 2.60
C ALA A 66 6.69 -18.61 1.34
N TYR A 67 5.62 -19.38 1.52
CA TYR A 67 4.77 -19.83 0.44
C TYR A 67 3.46 -19.04 0.48
N ALA A 68 3.12 -18.41 -0.63
CA ALA A 68 1.92 -17.60 -0.75
C ALA A 68 1.03 -18.11 -1.89
N ARG A 69 -0.27 -18.08 -1.65
CA ARG A 69 -1.31 -18.20 -2.66
C ARG A 69 -2.10 -16.91 -2.70
N SER A 70 -2.13 -16.27 -3.87
CA SER A 70 -2.90 -15.06 -4.12
C SER A 70 -3.95 -15.31 -5.18
N THR A 71 -5.17 -14.83 -4.95
CA THR A 71 -6.24 -14.86 -5.95
C THR A 71 -6.79 -13.46 -6.11
N GLY A 72 -7.13 -13.12 -7.34
CA GLY A 72 -7.80 -11.88 -7.69
C GLY A 72 -9.03 -12.13 -8.53
N SER A 73 -10.12 -11.49 -8.20
CA SER A 73 -11.35 -11.55 -8.97
C SER A 73 -12.00 -10.17 -9.07
N PRO A 74 -12.48 -9.76 -10.25
CA PRO A 74 -13.25 -8.53 -10.40
C PRO A 74 -14.55 -8.65 -9.59
N THR A 75 -14.96 -7.57 -8.93
CA THR A 75 -16.21 -7.52 -8.18
C THR A 75 -17.39 -7.09 -9.08
N TYR A 76 -17.09 -6.34 -10.13
CA TYR A 76 -18.03 -5.96 -11.19
C TYR A 76 -17.24 -5.60 -12.45
N ASN A 77 -17.89 -5.76 -13.60
CA ASN A 77 -17.41 -5.29 -14.88
C ASN A 77 -18.32 -4.14 -15.30
N LEU A 78 -17.77 -2.94 -15.48
CA LEU A 78 -18.52 -1.85 -16.08
C LEU A 78 -18.63 -2.09 -17.58
N PRO A 79 -19.81 -1.91 -18.19
CA PRO A 79 -19.89 -1.84 -19.63
C PRO A 79 -19.08 -0.62 -20.08
N ILE A 80 -18.16 -0.81 -20.99
CA ILE A 80 -17.46 0.31 -21.63
C ILE A 80 -18.50 0.97 -22.54
N ASP A 81 -18.79 2.23 -22.28
CA ASP A 81 -19.63 3.07 -23.13
C ASP A 81 -18.92 3.17 -24.48
N ASN A 82 -19.47 2.47 -25.47
CA ASN A 82 -19.03 2.56 -26.86
C ASN A 82 -19.38 3.95 -27.41
N ARG A 83 -18.57 4.97 -27.08
CA ARG A 83 -18.60 6.20 -27.84
C ARG A 83 -18.06 5.86 -29.21
N GLN A 84 -18.99 5.81 -30.16
CA GLN A 84 -18.70 5.78 -31.58
C GLN A 84 -17.66 6.84 -31.91
N THR A 85 -16.47 6.41 -32.28
CA THR A 85 -15.62 7.22 -33.14
C THR A 85 -16.27 7.16 -34.52
N ASP A 86 -16.60 8.31 -35.06
CA ASP A 86 -17.35 8.55 -36.29
C ASP A 86 -16.52 8.25 -37.54
N ASP A 87 -15.77 7.17 -37.52
CA ASP A 87 -15.03 6.64 -38.68
C ASP A 87 -15.50 5.21 -38.94
N GLY A 88 -16.17 5.04 -40.03
CA GLY A 88 -16.97 3.91 -40.48
C GLY A 88 -16.30 2.54 -40.59
N ASP A 89 -15.41 2.18 -39.71
CA ASP A 89 -14.84 0.84 -39.58
C ASP A 89 -15.55 0.09 -38.44
N GLN A 90 -16.49 -0.76 -38.83
CA GLN A 90 -17.21 -1.66 -37.93
C GLN A 90 -16.28 -2.75 -37.43
N THR A 91 -15.34 -2.41 -36.60
CA THR A 91 -14.72 -3.39 -35.69
C THR A 91 -15.67 -3.62 -34.52
N THR A 92 -16.33 -4.75 -34.58
CA THR A 92 -17.23 -5.33 -33.58
C THR A 92 -16.51 -5.41 -32.19
N LEU A 93 -16.42 -4.31 -31.45
CA LEU A 93 -16.00 -4.28 -30.04
C LEU A 93 -17.24 -4.21 -29.14
N GLY A 94 -18.21 -5.07 -29.42
CA GLY A 94 -19.31 -5.40 -28.51
C GLY A 94 -18.93 -6.45 -27.47
N SER A 95 -17.64 -6.69 -27.20
CA SER A 95 -17.21 -7.56 -26.12
C SER A 95 -17.09 -6.73 -24.86
N LEU A 96 -17.96 -7.00 -23.89
CA LEU A 96 -17.72 -6.67 -22.48
C LEU A 96 -16.26 -6.93 -22.20
N GLN A 97 -15.49 -5.91 -21.85
CA GLN A 97 -14.10 -6.10 -21.43
C GLN A 97 -14.14 -6.91 -20.13
N GLN A 98 -14.04 -8.22 -20.27
CA GLN A 98 -14.03 -9.12 -19.13
C GLN A 98 -12.65 -9.06 -18.49
N PHE A 99 -12.60 -8.56 -17.28
CA PHE A 99 -11.40 -8.61 -16.50
C PHE A 99 -11.20 -10.04 -15.96
N PRO A 100 -10.02 -10.67 -16.18
CA PRO A 100 -9.80 -12.05 -15.76
C PRO A 100 -9.71 -12.19 -14.25
N SER A 101 -10.25 -13.28 -13.73
CA SER A 101 -9.82 -13.77 -12.43
C SER A 101 -8.47 -14.46 -12.58
N PHE A 102 -7.66 -14.44 -11.54
CA PHE A 102 -6.37 -15.11 -11.54
C PHE A 102 -6.09 -15.82 -10.22
N ALA A 103 -5.22 -16.84 -10.28
CA ALA A 103 -4.61 -17.48 -9.14
C ALA A 103 -3.10 -17.52 -9.33
N ALA A 104 -2.36 -17.13 -8.31
CA ALA A 104 -0.89 -17.14 -8.33
C ALA A 104 -0.36 -17.82 -7.07
N TYR A 105 0.73 -18.53 -7.24
CA TYR A 105 1.46 -19.23 -6.19
C TYR A 105 2.92 -18.81 -6.24
N ALA A 106 3.53 -18.56 -5.10
CA ALA A 106 4.93 -18.20 -5.04
C ALA A 106 5.59 -18.77 -3.78
N LEU A 107 6.78 -19.36 -3.96
CA LEU A 107 7.73 -19.59 -2.90
C LEU A 107 8.74 -18.45 -2.94
N THR A 108 8.91 -17.73 -1.84
CA THR A 108 9.74 -16.54 -1.78
C THR A 108 10.77 -16.63 -0.67
N ALA A 109 11.97 -16.10 -0.92
CA ALA A 109 12.94 -15.75 0.10
C ALA A 109 12.78 -14.27 0.42
N ARG A 110 12.80 -13.92 1.70
CA ARG A 110 12.59 -12.54 2.15
C ARG A 110 13.58 -12.13 3.22
N ALA A 111 13.92 -10.84 3.23
CA ALA A 111 14.57 -10.18 4.35
C ALA A 111 13.79 -8.91 4.69
N ARG A 112 13.65 -8.64 5.98
CA ARG A 112 12.93 -7.46 6.49
C ARG A 112 13.65 -6.89 7.70
N LEU A 113 13.86 -5.58 7.67
CA LEU A 113 14.33 -4.78 8.79
C LEU A 113 13.22 -3.82 9.19
N VAL A 114 12.89 -3.77 10.47
CA VAL A 114 11.95 -2.78 11.02
C VAL A 114 12.60 -2.14 12.22
N ILE A 115 12.61 -0.82 12.23
CA ILE A 115 12.98 0.02 13.36
C ILE A 115 11.76 0.86 13.70
N ASP A 116 11.26 0.77 14.91
CA ASP A 116 10.08 1.50 15.35
C ASP A 116 10.31 2.09 16.74
N GLN A 117 10.41 3.41 16.75
CA GLN A 117 10.62 4.24 17.94
C GLN A 117 9.58 5.36 18.01
N LEU A 118 8.43 5.16 17.34
CA LEU A 118 7.32 6.11 17.41
C LEU A 118 6.61 6.04 18.75
N ASP A 119 6.16 7.20 19.23
CA ASP A 119 5.40 7.33 20.49
C ASP A 119 3.98 6.73 20.38
N ASP A 120 3.37 6.75 19.20
CA ASP A 120 2.06 6.21 18.93
C ASP A 120 2.01 5.68 17.48
N PRO A 121 1.61 4.41 17.26
CA PRO A 121 1.57 3.85 15.92
C PRO A 121 0.40 4.35 15.07
N LEU A 122 -0.65 4.93 15.67
CA LEU A 122 -1.84 5.43 14.97
C LEU A 122 -1.78 6.94 14.72
N PHE A 123 -1.12 7.67 15.61
CA PHE A 123 -1.01 9.13 15.57
C PHE A 123 0.37 9.58 16.05
N PRO A 124 1.42 9.30 15.26
CA PRO A 124 2.80 9.58 15.66
C PRO A 124 3.08 11.07 15.76
N ARG A 125 3.61 11.49 16.93
CA ARG A 125 3.98 12.88 17.18
C ARG A 125 5.47 13.03 17.46
N LYS A 126 6.12 11.94 17.88
CA LYS A 126 7.54 11.95 18.22
C LYS A 126 8.17 10.59 17.91
N GLY A 127 9.41 10.63 17.44
CA GLY A 127 10.21 9.45 17.19
C GLY A 127 10.48 9.21 15.71
N TYR A 128 10.88 7.99 15.37
CA TYR A 128 11.19 7.60 14.01
C TYR A 128 10.79 6.15 13.74
N PHE A 129 10.50 5.89 12.49
CA PHE A 129 10.20 4.57 11.96
C PHE A 129 11.01 4.34 10.70
N ALA A 130 11.52 3.14 10.51
CA ALA A 130 12.09 2.71 9.24
C ALA A 130 11.74 1.24 8.97
N GLU A 131 11.32 0.96 7.76
CA GLU A 131 11.13 -0.39 7.26
C GLU A 131 11.90 -0.54 5.96
N PHE A 132 12.62 -1.63 5.83
CA PHE A 132 13.21 -2.09 4.59
C PHE A 132 12.86 -3.55 4.39
N ARG A 133 12.41 -3.90 3.20
CA ARG A 133 12.15 -5.30 2.83
C ARG A 133 12.63 -5.59 1.42
N ILE A 134 13.11 -6.79 1.26
CA ILE A 134 13.39 -7.40 -0.04
C ILE A 134 12.73 -8.78 -0.06
N GLU A 135 12.04 -9.08 -1.15
CA GLU A 135 11.41 -10.37 -1.39
C GLU A 135 11.77 -10.83 -2.80
N ARG A 136 12.26 -12.06 -2.92
CA ARG A 136 12.58 -12.68 -4.20
C ARG A 136 11.82 -13.99 -4.35
N SER A 137 11.10 -14.13 -5.45
CA SER A 137 10.47 -15.42 -5.79
C SER A 137 11.53 -16.44 -6.21
N LEU A 138 11.55 -17.57 -5.53
CA LEU A 138 12.35 -18.75 -5.88
C LEU A 138 11.60 -19.60 -6.92
N SER A 139 10.28 -19.65 -6.79
CA SER A 139 9.36 -20.27 -7.73
C SER A 139 8.05 -19.49 -7.70
N SER A 140 7.49 -19.23 -8.87
CA SER A 140 6.18 -18.59 -8.99
C SER A 140 5.44 -19.13 -10.21
N HIS A 141 4.12 -19.18 -10.10
CA HIS A 141 3.23 -19.63 -11.17
C HIS A 141 1.93 -18.84 -11.09
N ALA A 142 1.44 -18.39 -12.23
CA ALA A 142 0.15 -17.69 -12.33
C ALA A 142 -0.71 -18.32 -13.41
N SER A 143 -2.01 -18.33 -13.18
CA SER A 143 -3.04 -18.79 -14.11
C SER A 143 -4.18 -17.78 -14.16
N PHE A 144 -4.79 -17.63 -15.34
CA PHE A 144 -5.86 -16.68 -15.63
C PHE A 144 -7.09 -17.41 -16.13
N SER A 145 -8.29 -16.86 -15.82
CA SER A 145 -9.56 -17.40 -16.31
C SER A 145 -9.79 -17.15 -17.79
N ILE A 146 -9.11 -16.18 -18.39
CA ILE A 146 -9.21 -15.83 -19.82
C ILE A 146 -7.86 -16.12 -20.47
N PRO A 147 -7.76 -17.10 -21.41
CA PRO A 147 -6.51 -17.52 -22.03
C PRO A 147 -5.75 -16.39 -22.72
N ALA A 148 -6.43 -15.47 -23.40
CA ALA A 148 -5.80 -14.35 -24.09
C ALA A 148 -4.94 -13.46 -23.15
N TYR A 149 -5.30 -13.35 -21.88
CA TYR A 149 -4.48 -12.66 -20.89
C TYR A 149 -3.25 -13.48 -20.47
N ALA A 150 -3.37 -14.80 -20.45
CA ALA A 150 -2.26 -15.69 -20.19
C ALA A 150 -1.19 -15.57 -21.27
N ASP A 151 -1.60 -15.40 -22.54
CA ASP A 151 -0.70 -15.23 -23.69
C ASP A 151 -0.06 -13.85 -23.71
N ALA A 152 -0.84 -12.80 -23.41
CA ALA A 152 -0.38 -11.41 -23.44
C ALA A 152 0.56 -11.05 -22.27
N ILE A 153 0.34 -11.63 -21.08
CA ILE A 153 1.01 -11.25 -19.85
C ILE A 153 2.03 -12.33 -19.42
N GLY A 154 2.00 -13.50 -20.06
CA GLY A 154 2.83 -14.67 -19.76
C GLY A 154 2.23 -15.51 -18.63
N SER A 155 1.71 -16.68 -18.99
CA SER A 155 1.39 -17.74 -18.02
C SER A 155 2.67 -18.51 -17.67
N GLY A 156 2.72 -19.06 -16.47
CA GLY A 156 3.81 -19.91 -16.05
C GLY A 156 4.76 -19.28 -15.05
N ARG A 157 6.06 -19.49 -15.20
CA ARG A 157 7.07 -18.99 -14.27
C ARG A 157 7.30 -17.48 -14.48
N THR A 158 6.97 -16.70 -13.46
CA THR A 158 7.14 -15.25 -13.44
C THR A 158 8.02 -14.84 -12.26
N PRO A 159 9.35 -15.09 -12.33
CA PRO A 159 10.23 -14.74 -11.22
C PRO A 159 10.29 -13.23 -11.05
N TYR A 160 10.17 -12.78 -9.80
CA TYR A 160 10.23 -11.36 -9.45
C TYR A 160 11.14 -11.12 -8.25
N THR A 161 11.60 -9.88 -8.15
CA THR A 161 12.27 -9.37 -6.95
C THR A 161 11.62 -8.04 -6.59
N GLU A 162 11.12 -7.91 -5.37
CA GLU A 162 10.54 -6.69 -4.84
C GLU A 162 11.46 -6.10 -3.78
N VAL A 163 11.73 -4.79 -3.88
CA VAL A 163 12.47 -4.01 -2.89
C VAL A 163 11.59 -2.85 -2.46
N TYR A 164 11.45 -2.64 -1.15
CA TYR A 164 10.64 -1.58 -0.59
C TYR A 164 11.32 -0.98 0.63
N GLY A 165 11.22 0.33 0.76
CA GLY A 165 11.65 1.08 1.92
C GLY A 165 10.64 2.16 2.30
N LYS A 166 10.44 2.34 3.60
CA LYS A 166 9.66 3.43 4.20
C LYS A 166 10.43 3.99 5.37
N ALA A 167 10.51 5.32 5.46
CA ALA A 167 11.04 5.99 6.64
C ALA A 167 10.09 7.10 7.06
N MET A 168 9.95 7.29 8.36
CA MET A 168 9.16 8.35 8.96
C MET A 168 9.91 8.96 10.13
N PHE A 169 9.88 10.27 10.23
CA PHE A 169 10.36 11.02 11.38
C PHE A 169 9.24 11.93 11.89
N ALA A 170 9.03 11.96 13.20
CA ALA A 170 8.03 12.80 13.85
C ALA A 170 8.66 13.56 15.02
N GLN A 171 8.30 14.83 15.17
CA GLN A 171 8.79 15.69 16.23
C GLN A 171 7.67 16.57 16.79
N GLN A 172 7.63 16.69 18.11
CA GLN A 172 6.65 17.51 18.83
C GLN A 172 7.33 18.65 19.58
N PHE A 173 6.76 19.84 19.46
CA PHE A 173 7.17 21.07 20.15
C PHE A 173 5.95 21.70 20.83
N GLY A 174 5.77 21.45 22.10
CA GLY A 174 4.58 21.93 22.81
C GLY A 174 3.29 21.38 22.20
N ARG A 175 2.46 22.29 21.68
CA ARG A 175 1.20 21.93 20.98
C ARG A 175 1.37 21.63 19.50
N HIS A 176 2.56 21.85 18.95
CA HIS A 176 2.85 21.66 17.53
C HIS A 176 3.54 20.31 17.33
N SER A 177 3.18 19.61 16.27
CA SER A 177 3.89 18.41 15.83
C SER A 177 4.07 18.44 14.32
N SER A 178 5.21 17.94 13.88
CA SER A 178 5.53 17.80 12.46
C SER A 178 6.04 16.40 12.20
N SER A 179 5.69 15.84 11.05
CA SER A 179 6.22 14.56 10.60
C SER A 179 6.59 14.63 9.12
N ALA A 180 7.58 13.83 8.76
CA ALA A 180 7.97 13.61 7.38
C ALA A 180 8.03 12.11 7.10
N THR A 181 7.47 11.70 5.97
CA THR A 181 7.47 10.31 5.52
C THR A 181 8.03 10.23 4.11
N ILE A 182 8.83 9.21 3.84
CA ILE A 182 9.28 8.85 2.50
C ILE A 182 9.04 7.37 2.28
N GLU A 183 8.55 7.01 1.11
CA GLU A 183 8.39 5.63 0.66
C GLU A 183 8.97 5.47 -0.74
N ALA A 184 9.70 4.38 -0.95
CA ALA A 184 10.22 4.02 -2.26
C ALA A 184 10.15 2.51 -2.44
N GLY A 185 9.83 2.07 -3.63
CA GLY A 185 9.76 0.65 -3.92
C GLY A 185 9.91 0.37 -5.41
N LYS A 186 10.39 -0.82 -5.73
CA LYS A 186 10.47 -1.29 -7.11
C LYS A 186 10.33 -2.80 -7.16
N SER A 187 9.52 -3.27 -8.10
CA SER A 187 9.44 -4.66 -8.50
C SER A 187 10.22 -4.86 -9.78
N PHE A 188 11.05 -5.88 -9.83
CA PHE A 188 11.88 -6.27 -10.98
C PHE A 188 11.49 -7.66 -11.44
N GLY A 189 11.59 -7.93 -12.73
CA GLY A 189 11.30 -9.23 -13.31
C GLY A 189 9.88 -9.34 -13.83
N GLY A 190 9.42 -10.55 -14.07
CA GLY A 190 8.13 -10.80 -14.68
C GLY A 190 6.95 -10.24 -13.90
N THR A 191 5.80 -10.27 -14.54
CA THR A 191 4.54 -9.77 -13.98
C THR A 191 4.30 -10.32 -12.57
N ASN A 192 4.24 -9.42 -11.61
CA ASN A 192 4.07 -9.76 -10.21
C ASN A 192 2.59 -10.09 -9.92
N PHE A 193 2.13 -11.25 -10.40
CA PHE A 193 0.75 -11.71 -10.16
C PHE A 193 0.49 -12.16 -8.73
N GLY A 194 1.54 -12.40 -7.96
CA GLY A 194 1.39 -12.54 -6.51
C GLY A 194 0.95 -11.22 -5.86
N ASN A 195 1.25 -10.10 -6.52
CA ASN A 195 0.81 -8.77 -6.15
C ASN A 195 0.65 -7.92 -7.43
N PRO A 196 -0.41 -8.13 -8.23
CA PRO A 196 -0.59 -7.50 -9.55
C PRO A 196 -0.72 -5.98 -9.53
N LEU A 197 -0.85 -5.41 -8.35
CA LEU A 197 -0.69 -3.99 -8.08
C LEU A 197 0.39 -3.89 -7.00
N SER A 198 1.67 -3.97 -7.41
CA SER A 198 2.81 -3.99 -6.49
C SER A 198 2.79 -2.76 -5.61
N TYR A 199 2.54 -1.61 -6.22
CA TYR A 199 2.43 -0.33 -5.53
C TYR A 199 1.22 0.44 -6.01
N THR A 200 0.56 1.12 -5.08
CA THR A 200 -0.56 2.01 -5.38
C THR A 200 -0.40 3.32 -4.61
N LEU A 201 -0.83 4.42 -5.19
CA LEU A 201 -0.99 5.71 -4.53
C LEU A 201 -2.41 6.24 -4.77
N GLY A 202 -2.85 7.06 -3.86
CA GLY A 202 -4.16 7.66 -3.79
C GLY A 202 -4.85 7.33 -2.47
N GLY A 203 -5.66 8.25 -1.98
CA GLY A 203 -6.33 8.16 -0.70
C GLY A 203 -5.74 9.10 0.36
N PHE A 204 -6.42 9.22 1.48
CA PHE A 204 -6.07 10.17 2.54
C PHE A 204 -4.67 9.96 3.09
N GLN A 205 -3.85 11.00 3.10
CA GLN A 205 -2.43 11.00 3.48
C GLN A 205 -1.55 10.03 2.67
N HIS A 206 -1.93 9.79 1.41
CA HIS A 206 -1.17 8.98 0.46
C HIS A 206 -1.41 9.46 -0.98
N LEU A 207 -1.15 10.73 -1.29
CA LEU A 207 -1.63 11.55 -2.41
C LEU A 207 -3.13 11.81 -2.32
N SER A 208 -3.53 12.52 -1.28
CA SER A 208 -4.93 12.68 -0.86
C SER A 208 -5.87 13.26 -1.93
N ALA A 209 -5.39 14.06 -2.88
CA ALA A 209 -6.24 14.59 -3.96
C ALA A 209 -6.60 13.56 -5.04
N TYR A 210 -6.01 12.35 -4.97
CA TYR A 210 -6.28 11.23 -5.86
C TYR A 210 -7.14 10.20 -5.14
N ALA A 211 -8.02 9.52 -5.86
CA ALA A 211 -8.85 8.46 -5.28
C ALA A 211 -7.98 7.27 -4.84
N ALA A 212 -8.48 6.48 -3.88
CA ALA A 212 -7.75 5.32 -3.38
C ALA A 212 -7.38 4.35 -4.53
N ASP A 213 -6.09 3.96 -4.58
CA ASP A 213 -5.49 3.10 -5.62
C ASP A 213 -5.53 3.67 -7.04
N GLN A 214 -5.78 4.97 -7.23
CA GLN A 214 -5.89 5.58 -8.56
C GLN A 214 -4.59 5.49 -9.36
N LEU A 215 -3.46 5.53 -8.70
CA LEU A 215 -2.15 5.33 -9.33
C LEU A 215 -1.63 3.94 -8.92
N SER A 216 -1.26 3.14 -9.89
CA SER A 216 -0.75 1.79 -9.67
C SER A 216 0.39 1.46 -10.61
N GLY A 217 1.33 0.60 -10.19
CA GLY A 217 2.47 0.18 -11.02
C GLY A 217 3.54 -0.58 -10.23
N ASP A 218 4.71 -0.71 -10.83
CA ASP A 218 5.81 -1.55 -10.36
C ASP A 218 6.93 -0.77 -9.65
N ALA A 219 6.91 0.55 -9.76
CA ALA A 219 7.84 1.43 -9.06
C ALA A 219 7.09 2.54 -8.35
N LEU A 220 7.48 2.83 -7.13
CA LEU A 220 6.87 3.82 -6.22
C LEU A 220 7.93 4.80 -5.76
N LEU A 221 7.58 6.07 -5.77
CA LEU A 221 8.24 7.10 -4.97
C LEU A 221 7.17 8.00 -4.37
N TYR A 222 7.21 8.19 -3.05
CA TYR A 222 6.26 9.01 -2.32
C TYR A 222 6.97 9.76 -1.20
N GLY A 223 6.58 11.00 -0.97
CA GLY A 223 7.03 11.83 0.14
C GLY A 223 5.89 12.67 0.69
N GLN A 224 5.88 12.85 2.00
CA GLN A 224 4.88 13.63 2.71
C GLN A 224 5.53 14.42 3.83
N VAL A 225 5.06 15.65 4.03
CA VAL A 225 5.31 16.44 5.24
C VAL A 225 3.95 16.84 5.82
N THR A 226 3.77 16.60 7.11
CA THR A 226 2.55 16.91 7.84
C THR A 226 2.88 17.83 9.01
N TYR A 227 2.06 18.86 9.20
CA TYR A 227 2.08 19.73 10.37
C TYR A 227 0.74 19.67 11.07
N MET A 228 0.76 19.62 12.40
CA MET A 228 -0.45 19.60 13.24
C MET A 228 -0.29 20.53 14.44
N ASN A 229 -1.40 21.17 14.82
CA ASN A 229 -1.50 21.97 16.03
C ASN A 229 -2.61 21.41 16.92
N GLN A 230 -2.30 21.17 18.19
CA GLN A 230 -3.25 20.72 19.20
C GLN A 230 -4.06 21.91 19.72
N LEU A 231 -5.34 21.98 19.34
CA LEU A 231 -6.23 23.06 19.76
C LEU A 231 -6.76 22.86 21.18
N ALA A 232 -7.12 21.62 21.50
CA ALA A 232 -7.73 21.30 22.79
C ALA A 232 -7.37 19.89 23.26
N THR A 233 -7.39 19.72 24.58
CA THR A 233 -7.37 18.41 25.25
C THR A 233 -8.65 18.29 26.07
N PHE A 234 -9.20 17.08 26.10
CA PHE A 234 -10.43 16.78 26.81
C PHE A 234 -10.13 15.68 27.84
N ASN A 235 -10.64 15.87 29.06
CA ASN A 235 -10.50 14.87 30.11
C ASN A 235 -11.69 13.89 30.13
N ALA A 236 -12.63 14.05 29.20
CA ALA A 236 -13.83 13.23 29.08
C ALA A 236 -13.66 12.18 27.96
N SER A 237 -13.83 10.91 28.31
CA SER A 237 -13.96 9.82 27.35
C SER A 237 -15.27 10.01 26.54
N PRO A 238 -15.28 9.73 25.21
CA PRO A 238 -14.24 9.03 24.42
C PRO A 238 -13.25 9.94 23.67
N ILE A 239 -13.41 11.27 23.74
CA ILE A 239 -12.56 12.22 23.02
C ILE A 239 -11.42 12.68 23.91
N LYS A 240 -10.18 12.60 23.42
CA LYS A 240 -8.96 12.97 24.16
C LYS A 240 -8.36 14.28 23.73
N ALA A 241 -8.33 14.57 22.43
CA ALA A 241 -7.73 15.78 21.89
C ALA A 241 -8.28 16.15 20.52
N LEU A 242 -8.20 17.44 20.20
CA LEU A 242 -8.54 18.02 18.91
C LEU A 242 -7.28 18.64 18.29
N TYR A 243 -7.02 18.29 17.03
CA TYR A 243 -5.94 18.86 16.22
C TYR A 243 -6.50 19.47 14.93
N VAL A 244 -5.82 20.48 14.44
CA VAL A 244 -5.91 20.92 13.05
C VAL A 244 -4.55 20.70 12.39
N GLY A 245 -4.54 20.36 11.12
CA GLY A 245 -3.32 20.06 10.41
C GLY A 245 -3.39 20.31 8.93
N ALA A 246 -2.21 20.30 8.34
CA ALA A 246 -2.04 20.34 6.90
C ALA A 246 -0.91 19.39 6.50
N SER A 247 -1.03 18.81 5.31
CA SER A 247 0.04 18.03 4.69
C SER A 247 0.31 18.48 3.26
N ALA A 248 1.58 18.36 2.87
CA ALA A 248 2.03 18.44 1.49
C ALA A 248 2.59 17.08 1.09
N GLU A 249 2.13 16.59 -0.03
CA GLU A 249 2.39 15.24 -0.51
C GLU A 249 2.89 15.28 -1.95
N VAL A 250 3.87 14.47 -2.27
CA VAL A 250 4.43 14.37 -3.62
C VAL A 250 4.77 12.91 -3.91
N GLY A 251 4.46 12.42 -5.09
CA GLY A 251 4.79 11.06 -5.47
C GLY A 251 4.24 10.65 -6.82
N ASN A 252 4.63 9.47 -7.24
CA ASN A 252 4.04 8.79 -8.39
C ASN A 252 4.29 7.30 -8.31
N VAL A 253 3.54 6.56 -9.12
CA VAL A 253 3.75 5.14 -9.37
C VAL A 253 3.91 4.95 -10.87
N TRP A 254 4.90 4.18 -11.28
CA TRP A 254 5.23 3.93 -12.69
C TRP A 254 5.17 2.45 -13.00
N SER A 255 4.70 2.09 -14.19
CA SER A 255 4.85 0.74 -14.74
C SER A 255 6.22 0.58 -15.40
N LEU A 256 6.71 -0.66 -15.50
CA LEU A 256 8.01 -0.97 -16.12
C LEU A 256 8.08 -0.52 -17.58
N ASP A 257 6.95 -0.55 -18.29
CA ASP A 257 6.86 -0.26 -19.73
C ASP A 257 6.56 1.21 -20.03
N SER A 258 6.31 2.04 -19.01
CA SER A 258 6.05 3.47 -19.21
C SER A 258 7.24 4.30 -18.82
N THR A 259 7.59 5.26 -19.67
CA THR A 259 8.53 6.33 -19.32
C THR A 259 8.04 7.04 -18.08
N SER A 260 8.93 7.27 -17.11
CA SER A 260 8.62 7.94 -15.86
C SER A 260 7.86 9.25 -16.10
N GLY A 261 6.58 9.30 -15.69
CA GLY A 261 5.78 10.52 -15.69
C GLY A 261 6.21 11.46 -14.55
N PRO A 262 5.78 12.74 -14.57
CA PRO A 262 6.11 13.70 -13.53
C PRO A 262 5.52 13.30 -12.18
N LEU A 263 6.19 13.72 -11.11
CA LEU A 263 5.65 13.59 -9.75
C LEU A 263 4.35 14.40 -9.63
N LYS A 264 3.36 13.78 -9.02
CA LYS A 264 2.07 14.37 -8.71
C LYS A 264 2.12 14.97 -7.31
N GLN A 265 1.36 16.04 -7.09
CA GLN A 265 1.33 16.77 -5.84
C GLN A 265 -0.07 16.74 -5.25
N SER A 266 -0.16 16.82 -3.92
CA SER A 266 -1.41 16.95 -3.19
C SER A 266 -1.19 17.76 -1.92
N TYR A 267 -2.16 18.59 -1.57
CA TYR A 267 -2.16 19.42 -0.37
C TYR A 267 -3.44 19.16 0.40
N THR A 268 -3.32 18.82 1.68
CA THR A 268 -4.47 18.44 2.50
C THR A 268 -4.58 19.33 3.72
N PHE A 269 -5.79 19.80 4.02
CA PHE A 269 -6.14 20.47 5.27
C PHE A 269 -7.13 19.58 6.00
N PHE A 270 -6.89 19.35 7.27
CA PHE A 270 -7.72 18.43 8.04
C PHE A 270 -7.86 18.83 9.50
N THR A 271 -8.94 18.36 10.11
CA THR A 271 -9.15 18.31 11.55
C THR A 271 -9.08 16.86 12.00
N SER A 272 -8.42 16.60 13.12
CA SER A 272 -8.35 15.28 13.72
C SER A 272 -8.81 15.28 15.16
N LEU A 273 -9.73 14.37 15.49
CA LEU A 273 -10.15 14.05 16.85
C LEU A 273 -9.49 12.76 17.29
N ILE A 274 -8.70 12.81 18.35
CA ILE A 274 -8.16 11.61 18.97
C ILE A 274 -9.22 11.03 19.88
N THR A 275 -9.67 9.82 19.56
CA THR A 275 -10.71 9.12 20.33
C THR A 275 -10.18 7.81 20.91
N SER A 276 -10.95 7.19 21.82
CA SER A 276 -10.63 5.86 22.36
C SER A 276 -10.71 4.74 21.29
N PHE A 277 -11.37 5.00 20.16
CA PHE A 277 -11.50 4.07 19.03
C PHE A 277 -10.45 4.31 17.93
N GLY A 278 -9.56 5.30 18.12
CA GLY A 278 -8.56 5.74 17.15
C GLY A 278 -8.78 7.18 16.69
N PRO A 279 -7.86 7.73 15.90
CA PRO A 279 -7.99 9.06 15.33
C PRO A 279 -9.11 9.12 14.28
N LEU A 280 -9.94 10.16 14.36
CA LEU A 280 -10.96 10.50 13.38
C LEU A 280 -10.51 11.73 12.61
N TYR A 281 -10.47 11.66 11.28
CA TYR A 281 -10.07 12.74 10.41
C TYR A 281 -11.22 13.21 9.55
N VAL A 282 -11.33 14.53 9.42
CA VAL A 282 -12.18 15.20 8.43
C VAL A 282 -11.31 16.22 7.70
N GLY A 283 -11.26 16.16 6.37
CA GLY A 283 -10.35 17.01 5.63
C GLY A 283 -10.71 17.18 4.16
N VAL A 284 -10.07 18.16 3.55
CA VAL A 284 -10.13 18.45 2.11
C VAL A 284 -8.73 18.37 1.53
N ALA A 285 -8.61 17.69 0.40
CA ALA A 285 -7.38 17.59 -0.36
C ALA A 285 -7.52 18.26 -1.73
N LEU A 286 -6.47 18.95 -2.14
CA LEU A 286 -6.39 19.71 -3.36
C LEU A 286 -5.12 19.32 -4.14
N ALA A 287 -5.20 19.32 -5.48
CA ALA A 287 -4.02 19.15 -6.34
C ALA A 287 -4.08 20.09 -7.55
N PRO A 288 -2.95 20.35 -8.21
CA PRO A 288 -2.92 21.03 -9.50
C PRO A 288 -3.87 20.39 -10.51
N GLY A 289 -4.47 21.21 -11.38
CA GLY A 289 -5.49 20.75 -12.34
C GLY A 289 -6.91 20.70 -11.76
N GLY A 290 -7.15 21.32 -10.59
CA GLY A 290 -8.50 21.44 -10.00
C GLY A 290 -9.02 20.18 -9.31
N ARG A 291 -8.18 19.19 -9.10
CA ARG A 291 -8.56 17.98 -8.35
C ARG A 291 -8.83 18.32 -6.90
N ARG A 292 -9.88 17.74 -6.36
CA ARG A 292 -10.27 17.90 -4.95
C ARG A 292 -10.99 16.65 -4.44
N ASN A 293 -10.69 16.29 -3.19
CA ASN A 293 -11.37 15.21 -2.48
C ASN A 293 -11.74 15.68 -1.07
N LEU A 294 -12.86 15.15 -0.56
CA LEU A 294 -13.27 15.27 0.83
C LEU A 294 -13.04 13.94 1.53
N TYR A 295 -12.55 14.00 2.75
CA TYR A 295 -12.26 12.81 3.54
C TYR A 295 -12.99 12.82 4.87
N PHE A 296 -13.48 11.64 5.19
CA PHE A 296 -13.92 11.24 6.51
C PHE A 296 -13.30 9.87 6.78
N GLN A 297 -12.37 9.80 7.73
CA GLN A 297 -11.62 8.56 8.00
C GLN A 297 -11.49 8.32 9.49
N LEU A 298 -11.75 7.09 9.93
CA LEU A 298 -11.53 6.62 11.28
C LEU A 298 -10.39 5.59 11.26
N GLY A 299 -9.44 5.73 12.19
CA GLY A 299 -8.34 4.81 12.37
C GLY A 299 -7.07 5.22 11.65
N ARG A 300 -6.22 4.22 11.34
CA ARG A 300 -4.88 4.43 10.77
C ARG A 300 -4.96 5.04 9.38
N THR A 301 -4.14 6.05 9.14
CA THR A 301 -3.75 6.50 7.80
C THR A 301 -2.64 5.57 7.26
N TYR A 302 -2.48 5.51 5.97
CA TYR A 302 -1.56 4.57 5.28
C TYR A 302 -0.12 4.62 5.73
#